data_ac29d98e75a1ef34b8ef1c4eccf31410
#
_entry.id   ac29d98e75a1ef34b8ef1c4eccf31410
#
_cell.length_a   1.000
_cell.length_b   1.000
_cell.length_c   1.000
_cell.angle_alpha   90.00
_cell.angle_beta   90.00
_cell.angle_gamma   90.00
#
_symmetry.space_group_name_H-M   'P 1'
#
loop_
_entity.id
_entity.type
_entity.pdbx_description
1 polymer ?
#
loop_
_entity_poly.entity_id
_entity_poly.type
_entity_poly.pdbx_seq_one_letter_code
_entity_poly.pdbx_strand_id
1 'polypeptide(L)'
;MTSPAQVVLVIMDGWGKGPQAGNAILAADTPNIDKLNRTYPAATLAASGSQVGLPAGQMGNSEVGHLNIGAGRVVYQDLTRISKDIEAGGFFANAALAAAMDRIPSGSALHLLGLLSDGGVHSHLKHIEALLRMARDRGVEKVFLHPLLDGRDVPPQSAHQYIRWLEQACDSIGIGSIATIGGRYYGM
;
A
#
# COMPACT_ATOMS: atom_id res chain seq x y z
N MET A 1 -10.39 -47.46 6.49
CA MET A 1 -9.95 -46.10 6.11
C MET A 1 -11.14 -45.18 6.30
N THR A 2 -11.09 -44.26 7.22
CA THR A 2 -12.17 -43.24 7.40
C THR A 2 -12.11 -42.29 6.21
N SER A 3 -13.21 -42.12 5.50
CA SER A 3 -13.31 -41.07 4.48
C SER A 3 -12.95 -39.73 5.08
N PRO A 4 -12.19 -38.88 4.38
CA PRO A 4 -11.88 -37.55 4.89
C PRO A 4 -13.19 -36.78 5.14
N ALA A 5 -13.27 -36.08 6.27
CA ALA A 5 -14.42 -35.26 6.59
C ALA A 5 -14.60 -34.20 5.49
N GLN A 6 -15.83 -34.09 4.96
CA GLN A 6 -16.15 -33.04 3.99
C GLN A 6 -16.27 -31.69 4.72
N VAL A 7 -15.62 -30.68 4.20
CA VAL A 7 -15.70 -29.29 4.69
C VAL A 7 -16.31 -28.43 3.59
N VAL A 8 -17.32 -27.65 3.96
CA VAL A 8 -17.91 -26.64 3.07
C VAL A 8 -17.65 -25.26 3.66
N LEU A 9 -16.95 -24.42 2.92
CA LEU A 9 -16.74 -23.02 3.27
C LEU A 9 -17.74 -22.16 2.50
N VAL A 10 -18.56 -21.42 3.24
CA VAL A 10 -19.52 -20.45 2.65
C VAL A 10 -19.05 -19.05 3.01
N ILE A 11 -18.72 -18.24 2.00
CA ILE A 11 -18.29 -16.85 2.16
C ILE A 11 -19.47 -15.95 1.79
N MET A 12 -19.97 -15.19 2.75
CA MET A 12 -20.99 -14.16 2.54
C MET A 12 -20.27 -12.80 2.45
N ASP A 13 -19.91 -12.42 1.24
CA ASP A 13 -19.18 -11.20 0.96
C ASP A 13 -19.99 -9.97 1.37
N GLY A 14 -19.35 -9.02 2.07
CA GLY A 14 -20.03 -7.86 2.64
C GLY A 14 -20.83 -8.11 3.92
N TRP A 15 -20.93 -9.35 4.41
CA TRP A 15 -21.61 -9.69 5.65
C TRP A 15 -20.71 -9.40 6.86
N GLY A 16 -20.68 -8.13 7.28
CA GLY A 16 -19.79 -7.68 8.35
C GLY A 16 -20.53 -7.32 9.64
N LYS A 17 -19.76 -7.23 10.74
CA LYS A 17 -20.22 -6.69 12.01
C LYS A 17 -19.94 -5.19 12.03
N GLY A 18 -20.95 -4.39 12.37
CA GLY A 18 -20.86 -2.94 12.44
C GLY A 18 -21.82 -2.34 13.48
N PRO A 19 -21.80 -1.02 13.65
CA PRO A 19 -22.73 -0.33 14.56
C PRO A 19 -24.18 -0.58 14.13
N GLN A 20 -25.11 -0.40 15.08
CA GLN A 20 -26.53 -0.67 14.83
C GLN A 20 -27.16 0.34 13.87
N ALA A 21 -26.76 1.59 13.93
CA ALA A 21 -27.30 2.64 13.07
C ALA A 21 -26.94 2.41 11.60
N GLY A 22 -27.93 2.30 10.73
CA GLY A 22 -27.75 2.09 9.30
C GLY A 22 -27.30 0.67 8.90
N ASN A 23 -27.33 -0.29 9.81
CA ASN A 23 -26.88 -1.65 9.56
C ASN A 23 -28.03 -2.52 9.03
N ALA A 24 -28.05 -2.73 7.72
CA ALA A 24 -29.08 -3.53 7.05
C ALA A 24 -29.08 -4.99 7.49
N ILE A 25 -27.93 -5.56 7.87
CA ILE A 25 -27.84 -6.96 8.35
C ILE A 25 -28.57 -7.11 9.67
N LEU A 26 -28.38 -6.15 10.61
CA LEU A 26 -29.04 -6.16 11.91
C LEU A 26 -30.54 -5.81 11.81
N ALA A 27 -30.95 -5.12 10.75
CA ALA A 27 -32.35 -4.78 10.49
C ALA A 27 -33.13 -5.89 9.77
N ALA A 28 -32.43 -6.81 9.13
CA ALA A 28 -33.05 -7.92 8.40
C ALA A 28 -33.49 -9.05 9.34
N ASP A 29 -34.53 -9.77 8.94
CA ASP A 29 -34.95 -11.01 9.59
C ASP A 29 -34.07 -12.18 9.09
N THR A 30 -33.15 -12.63 9.96
CA THR A 30 -32.15 -13.65 9.60
C THR A 30 -32.17 -14.87 10.55
N PRO A 31 -33.32 -15.56 10.70
CA PRO A 31 -33.52 -16.57 11.76
C PRO A 31 -32.53 -17.73 11.69
N ASN A 32 -32.10 -18.13 10.49
CA ASN A 32 -31.16 -19.22 10.31
C ASN A 32 -29.72 -18.81 10.73
N ILE A 33 -29.26 -17.63 10.32
CA ILE A 33 -27.93 -17.11 10.72
C ILE A 33 -27.89 -16.84 12.22
N ASP A 34 -28.98 -16.29 12.77
CA ASP A 34 -29.10 -16.06 14.21
C ASP A 34 -29.06 -17.36 15.01
N LYS A 35 -29.72 -18.42 14.50
CA LYS A 35 -29.66 -19.74 15.11
C LYS A 35 -28.22 -20.30 15.05
N LEU A 36 -27.55 -20.19 13.91
CA LEU A 36 -26.16 -20.65 13.77
C LEU A 36 -25.23 -19.93 14.75
N ASN A 37 -25.33 -18.60 14.85
CA ASN A 37 -24.53 -17.77 15.75
C ASN A 37 -24.76 -18.09 17.24
N ARG A 38 -25.96 -18.54 17.60
CA ARG A 38 -26.28 -18.94 18.99
C ARG A 38 -25.86 -20.38 19.32
N THR A 39 -25.82 -21.24 18.31
CA THR A 39 -25.68 -22.69 18.52
C THR A 39 -24.24 -23.16 18.38
N TYR A 40 -23.46 -22.52 17.52
CA TYR A 40 -22.11 -22.95 17.15
C TYR A 40 -21.06 -21.93 17.56
N PRO A 41 -19.79 -22.36 17.74
CA PRO A 41 -18.71 -21.42 18.01
C PRO A 41 -18.57 -20.35 16.93
N ALA A 42 -18.46 -19.10 17.35
CA ALA A 42 -18.30 -17.95 16.46
C ALA A 42 -17.09 -17.11 16.85
N ALA A 43 -16.35 -16.61 15.85
CA ALA A 43 -15.24 -15.71 16.03
C ALA A 43 -15.37 -14.48 15.11
N THR A 44 -14.62 -13.44 15.41
CA THR A 44 -14.56 -12.24 14.58
C THR A 44 -13.17 -12.11 13.97
N LEU A 45 -13.13 -11.88 12.67
CA LEU A 45 -11.92 -11.58 11.93
C LEU A 45 -11.93 -10.12 11.50
N ALA A 46 -10.76 -9.48 11.50
CA ALA A 46 -10.62 -8.17 10.91
C ALA A 46 -10.70 -8.27 9.38
N ALA A 47 -11.40 -7.31 8.76
CA ALA A 47 -11.60 -7.27 7.32
C ALA A 47 -10.93 -6.04 6.66
N SER A 48 -10.09 -5.29 7.41
CA SER A 48 -9.48 -4.04 6.93
C SER A 48 -8.11 -3.79 7.53
N GLY A 49 -7.37 -2.87 6.96
CA GLY A 49 -6.08 -2.40 7.47
C GLY A 49 -4.98 -3.46 7.49
N SER A 50 -4.02 -3.30 8.38
CA SER A 50 -2.80 -4.12 8.43
C SER A 50 -3.06 -5.61 8.71
N GLN A 51 -4.18 -5.94 9.31
CA GLN A 51 -4.57 -7.32 9.61
C GLN A 51 -4.98 -8.11 8.35
N VAL A 52 -5.24 -7.43 7.26
CA VAL A 52 -5.50 -8.05 5.95
C VAL A 52 -4.46 -7.68 4.90
N GLY A 53 -3.34 -7.11 5.30
CA GLY A 53 -2.22 -6.79 4.41
C GLY A 53 -2.33 -5.43 3.71
N LEU A 54 -3.28 -4.59 4.11
CA LEU A 54 -3.44 -3.22 3.63
C LEU A 54 -2.73 -2.21 4.56
N PRO A 55 -2.52 -0.96 4.13
CA PRO A 55 -2.12 0.12 5.02
C PRO A 55 -3.07 0.29 6.20
N ALA A 56 -2.57 0.78 7.34
CA ALA A 56 -3.37 1.04 8.52
C ALA A 56 -4.51 2.03 8.19
N GLY A 57 -5.73 1.74 8.63
CA GLY A 57 -6.91 2.57 8.40
C GLY A 57 -7.55 2.42 7.02
N GLN A 58 -6.94 1.71 6.09
CA GLN A 58 -7.52 1.47 4.78
C GLN A 58 -8.65 0.43 4.87
N MET A 59 -9.79 0.75 4.25
CA MET A 59 -10.93 -0.16 4.17
C MET A 59 -10.57 -1.40 3.33
N GLY A 60 -11.02 -2.57 3.79
CA GLY A 60 -10.87 -3.83 3.07
C GLY A 60 -11.73 -3.91 1.81
N ASN A 61 -11.46 -4.91 1.01
CA ASN A 61 -12.23 -5.25 -0.18
C ASN A 61 -12.26 -6.76 -0.38
N SER A 62 -13.12 -7.21 -1.31
CA SER A 62 -13.34 -8.63 -1.58
C SER A 62 -12.06 -9.34 -2.06
N GLU A 63 -11.28 -8.72 -2.92
CA GLU A 63 -10.04 -9.30 -3.46
C GLU A 63 -9.05 -9.64 -2.34
N VAL A 64 -8.76 -8.67 -1.48
CA VAL A 64 -7.85 -8.85 -0.34
C VAL A 64 -8.38 -9.89 0.64
N GLY A 65 -9.68 -9.87 0.94
CA GLY A 65 -10.32 -10.83 1.84
C GLY A 65 -10.19 -12.26 1.33
N HIS A 66 -10.56 -12.50 0.09
CA HIS A 66 -10.48 -13.83 -0.53
C HIS A 66 -9.04 -14.32 -0.68
N LEU A 67 -8.10 -13.40 -1.00
CA LEU A 67 -6.68 -13.74 -1.08
C LEU A 67 -6.13 -14.25 0.26
N ASN A 68 -6.48 -13.57 1.37
CA ASN A 68 -6.06 -13.98 2.72
C ASN A 68 -6.69 -15.32 3.13
N ILE A 69 -7.97 -15.54 2.82
CA ILE A 69 -8.65 -16.81 3.09
C ILE A 69 -7.98 -17.95 2.31
N GLY A 70 -7.74 -17.76 1.01
CA GLY A 70 -7.13 -18.76 0.15
C GLY A 70 -5.67 -19.08 0.53
N ALA A 71 -4.92 -18.06 0.97
CA ALA A 71 -3.53 -18.24 1.40
C ALA A 71 -3.41 -18.80 2.83
N GLY A 72 -4.45 -18.75 3.65
CA GLY A 72 -4.41 -19.15 5.07
C GLY A 72 -3.48 -18.27 5.92
N ARG A 73 -3.13 -17.08 5.46
CA ARG A 73 -2.26 -16.11 6.14
C ARG A 73 -2.50 -14.70 5.61
N VAL A 74 -2.00 -13.70 6.34
CA VAL A 74 -2.01 -12.33 5.85
C VAL A 74 -1.07 -12.20 4.65
N VAL A 75 -1.61 -11.73 3.52
CA VAL A 75 -0.86 -11.42 2.29
C VAL A 75 -0.77 -9.89 2.18
N TYR A 76 0.43 -9.37 2.38
CA TYR A 76 0.66 -7.94 2.25
C TYR A 76 0.55 -7.50 0.80
N GLN A 77 -0.26 -6.48 0.56
CA GLN A 77 -0.31 -5.80 -0.73
C GLN A 77 1.03 -5.10 -1.01
N ASP A 78 1.34 -4.85 -2.27
CA ASP A 78 2.66 -4.36 -2.68
C ASP A 78 3.08 -3.10 -1.95
N LEU A 79 2.20 -2.11 -1.80
CA LEU A 79 2.51 -0.89 -1.07
C LEU A 79 2.88 -1.16 0.39
N THR A 80 2.11 -2.00 1.08
CA THR A 80 2.37 -2.39 2.47
C THR A 80 3.66 -3.20 2.58
N ARG A 81 3.89 -4.11 1.63
CA ARG A 81 5.09 -4.95 1.57
C ARG A 81 6.35 -4.10 1.41
N ILE A 82 6.34 -3.15 0.47
CA ILE A 82 7.46 -2.22 0.25
C ILE A 82 7.69 -1.34 1.49
N SER A 83 6.62 -0.79 2.08
CA SER A 83 6.73 0.03 3.29
C SER A 83 7.37 -0.74 4.46
N LYS A 84 6.94 -1.99 4.68
CA LYS A 84 7.53 -2.85 5.72
C LYS A 84 8.98 -3.22 5.43
N ASP A 85 9.32 -3.42 4.16
CA ASP A 85 10.69 -3.73 3.75
C ASP A 85 11.63 -2.53 3.95
N ILE A 86 11.13 -1.31 3.71
CA ILE A 86 11.84 -0.06 4.03
C ILE A 86 12.06 0.05 5.55
N GLU A 87 11.02 -0.18 6.35
CA GLU A 87 11.08 -0.11 7.81
C GLU A 87 12.06 -1.15 8.39
N ALA A 88 12.09 -2.34 7.82
CA ALA A 88 13.01 -3.41 8.21
C ALA A 88 14.43 -3.28 7.65
N GLY A 89 14.66 -2.33 6.74
CA GLY A 89 15.97 -2.12 6.09
C GLY A 89 16.26 -3.01 4.88
N GLY A 90 15.42 -4.01 4.60
CA GLY A 90 15.60 -4.94 3.50
C GLY A 90 15.56 -4.27 2.12
N PHE A 91 14.74 -3.22 1.99
CA PHE A 91 14.64 -2.42 0.77
C PHE A 91 16.02 -1.93 0.27
N PHE A 92 16.88 -1.50 1.19
CA PHE A 92 18.21 -0.97 0.86
C PHE A 92 19.21 -2.05 0.42
N ALA A 93 18.88 -3.32 0.65
CA ALA A 93 19.63 -4.48 0.18
C ALA A 93 19.05 -5.08 -1.12
N ASN A 94 18.01 -4.48 -1.72
CA ASN A 94 17.39 -4.98 -2.94
C ASN A 94 18.40 -4.99 -4.09
N ALA A 95 18.74 -6.21 -4.56
CA ALA A 95 19.79 -6.41 -5.55
C ALA A 95 19.50 -5.75 -6.91
N ALA A 96 18.23 -5.67 -7.32
CA ALA A 96 17.86 -5.06 -8.59
C ALA A 96 18.02 -3.53 -8.54
N LEU A 97 17.56 -2.89 -7.48
CA LEU A 97 17.71 -1.43 -7.27
C LEU A 97 19.20 -1.09 -7.11
N ALA A 98 19.91 -1.87 -6.31
CA ALA A 98 21.35 -1.73 -6.12
C ALA A 98 22.10 -1.78 -7.45
N ALA A 99 21.89 -2.84 -8.23
CA ALA A 99 22.56 -3.01 -9.52
C ALA A 99 22.20 -1.91 -10.53
N ALA A 100 20.98 -1.35 -10.48
CA ALA A 100 20.60 -0.22 -11.33
C ALA A 100 21.38 1.04 -10.98
N MET A 101 21.54 1.32 -9.68
CA MET A 101 22.28 2.50 -9.19
C MET A 101 23.80 2.35 -9.41
N ASP A 102 24.36 1.16 -9.15
CA ASP A 102 25.81 0.88 -9.30
C ASP A 102 26.28 0.90 -10.77
N ARG A 103 25.36 0.74 -11.72
CA ARG A 103 25.67 0.80 -13.17
C ARG A 103 25.61 2.18 -13.78
N ILE A 104 25.26 3.22 -13.01
CA ILE A 104 25.18 4.57 -13.53
C ILE A 104 26.60 5.05 -13.84
N PRO A 105 26.94 5.40 -15.11
CA PRO A 105 28.27 5.88 -15.44
C PRO A 105 28.56 7.21 -14.75
N SER A 106 29.83 7.46 -14.43
CA SER A 106 30.26 8.75 -13.89
C SER A 106 29.81 9.90 -14.80
N GLY A 107 29.30 10.96 -14.20
CA GLY A 107 28.73 12.10 -14.91
C GLY A 107 27.30 11.94 -15.41
N SER A 108 26.73 10.72 -15.37
CA SER A 108 25.33 10.46 -15.68
C SER A 108 24.42 10.66 -14.48
N ALA A 109 23.11 10.54 -14.68
CA ALA A 109 22.13 10.78 -13.63
C ALA A 109 21.14 9.62 -13.48
N LEU A 110 20.64 9.42 -12.28
CA LEU A 110 19.45 8.63 -12.00
C LEU A 110 18.20 9.48 -12.21
N HIS A 111 17.23 8.94 -12.92
CA HIS A 111 15.93 9.58 -13.09
C HIS A 111 14.86 8.77 -12.35
N LEU A 112 14.10 9.42 -11.46
CA LEU A 112 12.99 8.84 -10.72
C LEU A 112 11.69 9.48 -11.20
N LEU A 113 10.82 8.69 -11.82
CA LEU A 113 9.51 9.12 -12.30
C LEU A 113 8.42 8.39 -11.50
N GLY A 114 7.41 9.12 -11.02
CA GLY A 114 6.29 8.52 -10.32
C GLY A 114 5.30 9.50 -9.73
N LEU A 115 4.23 8.94 -9.19
CA LEU A 115 3.17 9.72 -8.55
C LEU A 115 3.67 10.26 -7.20
N LEU A 116 3.57 11.55 -7.00
CA LEU A 116 3.92 12.23 -5.76
C LEU A 116 2.68 12.35 -4.87
N SER A 117 2.50 11.37 -3.98
CA SER A 117 1.28 11.23 -3.18
C SER A 117 1.54 10.46 -1.88
N ASP A 118 0.79 10.75 -0.84
CA ASP A 118 0.68 9.96 0.39
C ASP A 118 -0.66 9.23 0.50
N GLY A 119 -1.48 9.27 -0.54
CA GLY A 119 -2.78 8.60 -0.59
C GLY A 119 -2.72 7.08 -0.45
N GLY A 120 -1.55 6.48 -0.68
CA GLY A 120 -1.30 5.06 -0.42
C GLY A 120 -2.07 4.11 -1.34
N VAL A 121 -2.46 4.58 -2.53
CA VAL A 121 -3.14 3.77 -3.55
C VAL A 121 -2.15 3.30 -4.62
N HIS A 122 -1.48 4.23 -5.29
CA HIS A 122 -0.52 3.92 -6.36
C HIS A 122 0.93 4.22 -5.98
N SER A 123 1.14 5.04 -4.94
CA SER A 123 2.45 5.51 -4.50
C SER A 123 2.41 5.91 -3.04
N HIS A 124 3.59 6.12 -2.47
CA HIS A 124 3.73 6.74 -1.15
C HIS A 124 5.03 7.54 -1.07
N LEU A 125 4.99 8.75 -0.47
CA LEU A 125 6.12 9.65 -0.32
C LEU A 125 7.35 8.99 0.31
N LYS A 126 7.16 8.14 1.33
CA LYS A 126 8.24 7.40 2.00
C LYS A 126 9.03 6.48 1.05
N HIS A 127 8.40 6.01 -0.03
CA HIS A 127 9.11 5.17 -1.02
C HIS A 127 10.06 6.01 -1.86
N ILE A 128 9.66 7.24 -2.22
CA ILE A 128 10.52 8.19 -2.94
C ILE A 128 11.71 8.59 -2.04
N GLU A 129 11.43 8.89 -0.76
CA GLU A 129 12.46 9.20 0.23
C GLU A 129 13.47 8.05 0.39
N ALA A 130 12.98 6.80 0.45
CA ALA A 130 13.84 5.62 0.55
C ALA A 130 14.74 5.46 -0.68
N LEU A 131 14.21 5.71 -1.89
CA LEU A 131 15.02 5.70 -3.13
C LEU A 131 16.09 6.78 -3.14
N LEU A 132 15.78 7.99 -2.68
CA LEU A 132 16.76 9.07 -2.54
C LEU A 132 17.87 8.72 -1.55
N ARG A 133 17.51 8.19 -0.39
CA ARG A 133 18.48 7.73 0.63
C ARG A 133 19.37 6.63 0.05
N MET A 134 18.79 5.64 -0.62
CA MET A 134 19.54 4.56 -1.25
C MET A 134 20.50 5.07 -2.33
N ALA A 135 20.06 6.00 -3.17
CA ALA A 135 20.90 6.62 -4.20
C ALA A 135 22.11 7.37 -3.59
N ARG A 136 21.87 8.17 -2.54
CA ARG A 136 22.93 8.84 -1.80
C ARG A 136 23.93 7.85 -1.20
N ASP A 137 23.43 6.82 -0.52
CA ASP A 137 24.27 5.84 0.19
C ASP A 137 25.09 4.98 -0.78
N ARG A 138 24.67 4.89 -2.04
CA ARG A 138 25.39 4.23 -3.15
C ARG A 138 26.28 5.17 -3.95
N GLY A 139 26.40 6.43 -3.55
CA GLY A 139 27.29 7.39 -4.20
C GLY A 139 26.82 7.87 -5.57
N VAL A 140 25.51 7.79 -5.86
CA VAL A 140 24.96 8.40 -7.08
C VAL A 140 25.15 9.91 -7.02
N GLU A 141 25.82 10.49 -8.01
CA GLU A 141 26.16 11.92 -7.99
C GLU A 141 24.97 12.83 -8.31
N LYS A 142 24.09 12.39 -9.22
CA LYS A 142 22.95 13.19 -9.70
C LYS A 142 21.66 12.39 -9.74
N VAL A 143 20.62 12.92 -9.12
CA VAL A 143 19.28 12.35 -9.15
C VAL A 143 18.30 13.41 -9.62
N PHE A 144 17.55 13.12 -10.67
CA PHE A 144 16.48 13.96 -11.18
C PHE A 144 15.11 13.32 -10.92
N LEU A 145 14.20 14.12 -10.37
CA LEU A 145 12.86 13.71 -10.02
C LEU A 145 11.87 14.26 -11.04
N HIS A 146 10.95 13.40 -11.46
CA HIS A 146 9.87 13.71 -12.39
C HIS A 146 8.52 13.40 -11.72
N PRO A 147 8.10 14.21 -10.72
CA PRO A 147 6.86 13.95 -10.01
C PRO A 147 5.63 14.15 -10.91
N LEU A 148 4.73 13.18 -10.87
CA LEU A 148 3.36 13.32 -11.33
C LEU A 148 2.49 13.72 -10.14
N LEU A 149 1.80 14.84 -10.24
CA LEU A 149 0.93 15.35 -9.19
C LEU A 149 -0.38 14.59 -9.18
N ASP A 150 -0.86 14.24 -7.98
CA ASP A 150 -2.07 13.45 -7.77
C ASP A 150 -3.33 14.32 -7.93
N GLY A 151 -4.02 14.63 -6.88
CA GLY A 151 -5.28 15.37 -6.88
C GLY A 151 -6.53 14.51 -7.10
N ARG A 152 -6.37 13.18 -7.05
CA ARG A 152 -7.46 12.19 -7.10
C ARG A 152 -7.51 11.35 -5.81
N ASP A 153 -6.38 10.77 -5.42
CA ASP A 153 -6.27 9.98 -4.19
C ASP A 153 -5.99 10.88 -2.97
N VAL A 154 -5.67 12.14 -3.25
CA VAL A 154 -5.50 13.25 -2.29
C VAL A 154 -6.28 14.47 -2.77
N PRO A 155 -6.50 15.51 -1.94
CA PRO A 155 -7.29 16.69 -2.34
C PRO A 155 -6.77 17.35 -3.63
N PRO A 156 -7.65 17.76 -4.55
CA PRO A 156 -7.27 18.27 -5.89
C PRO A 156 -6.31 19.48 -5.87
N GLN A 157 -6.35 20.30 -4.82
CA GLN A 157 -5.53 21.54 -4.72
C GLN A 157 -4.33 21.36 -3.78
N SER A 158 -3.88 20.13 -3.52
CA SER A 158 -2.83 19.83 -2.55
C SER A 158 -1.41 19.82 -3.14
N ALA A 159 -1.23 20.06 -4.42
CA ALA A 159 0.04 19.95 -5.13
C ALA A 159 1.21 20.68 -4.45
N HIS A 160 0.99 21.91 -3.99
CA HIS A 160 2.03 22.73 -3.36
C HIS A 160 2.65 22.09 -2.11
N GLN A 161 1.85 21.40 -1.30
CA GLN A 161 2.38 20.75 -0.09
C GLN A 161 3.31 19.58 -0.44
N TYR A 162 2.98 18.82 -1.49
CA TYR A 162 3.80 17.68 -1.93
C TYR A 162 5.10 18.13 -2.59
N ILE A 163 5.07 19.19 -3.39
CA ILE A 163 6.28 19.77 -3.99
C ILE A 163 7.22 20.26 -2.89
N ARG A 164 6.72 21.04 -1.92
CA ARG A 164 7.53 21.51 -0.79
C ARG A 164 8.11 20.36 0.02
N TRP A 165 7.30 19.32 0.26
CA TRP A 165 7.79 18.15 0.96
C TRP A 165 8.94 17.48 0.19
N LEU A 166 8.82 17.35 -1.13
CA LEU A 166 9.87 16.76 -1.97
C LEU A 166 11.15 17.59 -1.97
N GLU A 167 11.04 18.90 -2.09
CA GLU A 167 12.18 19.83 -1.99
C GLU A 167 12.89 19.68 -0.65
N GLN A 168 12.14 19.71 0.45
CA GLN A 168 12.67 19.50 1.80
C GLN A 168 13.33 18.13 1.97
N ALA A 169 12.76 17.08 1.38
CA ALA A 169 13.36 15.74 1.41
C ALA A 169 14.70 15.73 0.65
N CYS A 170 14.77 16.33 -0.53
CA CYS A 170 16.01 16.46 -1.30
C CYS A 170 17.08 17.21 -0.50
N ASP A 171 16.73 18.36 0.08
CA ASP A 171 17.64 19.18 0.88
C ASP A 171 18.15 18.42 2.11
N SER A 172 17.26 17.75 2.84
CA SER A 172 17.62 17.02 4.06
C SER A 172 18.49 15.78 3.80
N ILE A 173 18.26 15.11 2.67
CA ILE A 173 19.03 13.95 2.25
C ILE A 173 20.34 14.37 1.57
N GLY A 174 20.37 15.55 0.97
CA GLY A 174 21.54 16.11 0.28
C GLY A 174 21.68 15.62 -1.16
N ILE A 175 20.62 15.11 -1.77
CA ILE A 175 20.61 14.67 -3.16
C ILE A 175 19.20 14.78 -3.76
N GLY A 176 19.15 15.01 -5.07
CA GLY A 176 17.90 15.09 -5.84
C GLY A 176 17.53 16.52 -6.20
N SER A 177 16.95 16.67 -7.38
CA SER A 177 16.34 17.92 -7.83
C SER A 177 15.14 17.62 -8.72
N ILE A 178 14.13 18.46 -8.65
CA ILE A 178 12.94 18.33 -9.52
C ILE A 178 13.31 18.82 -10.90
N ALA A 179 13.25 17.95 -11.89
CA ALA A 179 13.56 18.27 -13.28
C ALA A 179 12.32 18.61 -14.09
N THR A 180 11.22 17.90 -13.90
CA THR A 180 9.93 18.16 -14.55
C THR A 180 8.78 17.91 -13.60
N ILE A 181 7.65 18.56 -13.81
CA ILE A 181 6.41 18.35 -13.06
C ILE A 181 5.31 18.07 -14.07
N GLY A 182 4.55 16.99 -13.85
CA GLY A 182 3.37 16.66 -14.62
C GLY A 182 2.16 16.40 -13.73
N GLY A 183 0.97 16.28 -14.34
CA GLY A 183 -0.23 15.80 -13.66
C GLY A 183 -0.51 14.34 -14.02
N ARG A 184 -1.06 13.57 -13.08
CA ARG A 184 -1.42 12.17 -13.34
C ARG A 184 -2.42 12.00 -14.49
N TYR A 185 -3.22 13.01 -14.74
CA TYR A 185 -4.20 12.97 -15.83
C TYR A 185 -3.57 12.70 -17.21
N TYR A 186 -2.35 13.19 -17.42
CA TYR A 186 -1.63 13.01 -18.68
C TYR A 186 -0.47 12.00 -18.57
N GLY A 187 0.04 11.75 -17.38
CA GLY A 187 1.27 10.98 -17.18
C GLY A 187 1.07 9.56 -16.67
N MET A 188 -0.20 9.17 -16.43
CA MET A 188 -0.50 7.90 -15.80
C MET A 188 -1.72 7.22 -16.43
#